data_25ce9089ea8412f350e2846824a54bf8
#
_entry.id   25ce9089ea8412f350e2846824a54bf8
#
_cell.length_a   1.000
_cell.length_b   1.000
_cell.length_c   1.000
_cell.angle_alpha   90.00
_cell.angle_beta   90.00
_cell.angle_gamma   90.00
#
_symmetry.space_group_name_H-M   'P 1'
#
loop_
_entity.id
_entity.type
_entity.pdbx_description
1 polymer ?
#
loop_
_entity_poly.entity_id
_entity_poly.type
_entity_poly.pdbx_seq_one_letter_code
_entity_poly.pdbx_strand_id
1 'polypeptide(L)'
;MKLLTDQPADKRFVASVLALCALSGVLTSAWCLYIDDVINNDGVEYIRAAQHLASGDWAGTLASHHWPFFSLLMLLFGKLLGISYYWAGQLLNAGFFTASSVLFVLVVRAFGGTSQRLTVFAALVAVIHPAFNEYRAFIIRDAGYLVFYLAAILYLARCVNEPAWRYRIGVVVAFAIAGLFRIEGAVFLLSTPLLLSFIRSTSVQKPWFRLLLLIISTGLAAVVLAWWLLAPSAGIEPVAAFSAPLDLVANAWHQISASVAHKIAVLRKEFLGPYAAQYAWILFGFSVVMILVSAAFSQLTVPWAMLVFTGLWSGVCFPHKVLNRLWASLIGMHLAILTVFAVVKLFLAARYPLALSVTVLLLVPFALDHVLAAIRWHRLKTTARVLAVFLLLWGVGESISGLDNTTRARAIKDAGLWLANHTNTAGSLVSNDRRLAYYAGRHADRDYIIEDVAKILHGLRDGRWPDASYVALRLSRRSDKTESWVVEALGKAPVRVFDRETGDRVLVYQRP
;
A
#
# COMPACT_ATOMS: atom_id res chain seq x y z
N MET A 1 -5.05 21.12 29.58
CA MET A 1 -4.96 21.59 28.19
C MET A 1 -4.53 23.07 28.04
N LYS A 2 -4.14 23.76 29.09
CA LYS A 2 -3.51 25.10 29.06
C LYS A 2 -2.02 25.10 28.61
N LEU A 3 -1.42 23.90 28.42
CA LEU A 3 0.02 23.74 28.15
C LEU A 3 0.40 23.92 26.67
N LEU A 4 -0.53 23.82 25.72
CA LEU A 4 -0.23 23.97 24.31
C LEU A 4 -0.69 25.35 23.82
N THR A 5 0.25 26.16 23.34
CA THR A 5 0.00 27.54 22.90
C THR A 5 -0.09 27.63 21.38
N ASP A 6 -0.71 28.72 20.91
CA ASP A 6 -0.71 29.10 19.49
C ASP A 6 0.65 29.70 19.06
N GLN A 7 1.58 29.82 19.99
CA GLN A 7 2.91 30.34 19.70
C GLN A 7 3.69 29.38 18.78
N PRO A 8 4.57 29.90 17.94
CA PRO A 8 5.47 29.09 17.13
C PRO A 8 6.26 28.13 18.02
N ALA A 9 6.30 26.86 17.62
CA ALA A 9 7.07 25.84 18.33
C ALA A 9 8.57 26.07 18.12
N ASP A 10 9.32 26.15 19.20
CA ASP A 10 10.78 26.22 19.13
C ASP A 10 11.40 24.92 18.64
N LYS A 11 12.70 24.96 18.30
CA LYS A 11 13.41 23.79 17.74
C LYS A 11 13.48 22.62 18.74
N ARG A 12 13.58 22.88 20.03
CA ARG A 12 13.67 21.83 21.07
C ARG A 12 12.33 21.12 21.23
N PHE A 13 11.24 21.89 21.31
CA PHE A 13 9.90 21.34 21.36
C PHE A 13 9.60 20.46 20.14
N VAL A 14 9.93 20.94 18.95
CA VAL A 14 9.75 20.18 17.72
C VAL A 14 10.55 18.88 17.76
N ALA A 15 11.83 18.95 18.13
CA ALA A 15 12.70 17.77 18.26
C ALA A 15 12.13 16.75 19.26
N SER A 16 11.61 17.20 20.40
CA SER A 16 10.98 16.33 21.39
C SER A 16 9.71 15.65 20.84
N VAL A 17 8.84 16.40 20.14
CA VAL A 17 7.63 15.82 19.52
C VAL A 17 7.99 14.80 18.44
N LEU A 18 8.98 15.09 17.59
CA LEU A 18 9.45 14.15 16.57
C LEU A 18 10.07 12.88 17.19
N ALA A 19 10.84 13.03 18.26
CA ALA A 19 11.44 11.91 18.98
C ALA A 19 10.35 11.02 19.63
N LEU A 20 9.33 11.62 20.25
CA LEU A 20 8.19 10.89 20.80
C LEU A 20 7.37 10.19 19.70
N CYS A 21 7.16 10.85 18.57
CA CYS A 21 6.49 10.26 17.42
C CYS A 21 7.29 9.06 16.87
N ALA A 22 8.62 9.18 16.75
CA ALA A 22 9.48 8.10 16.32
C ALA A 22 9.48 6.93 17.31
N LEU A 23 9.61 7.22 18.62
CA LEU A 23 9.56 6.20 19.67
C LEU A 23 8.21 5.46 19.64
N SER A 24 7.10 6.21 19.57
CA SER A 24 5.77 5.61 19.42
C SER A 24 5.69 4.72 18.18
N GLY A 25 6.24 5.16 17.04
CA GLY A 25 6.27 4.38 15.81
C GLY A 25 7.04 3.05 15.95
N VAL A 26 8.19 3.08 16.63
CA VAL A 26 8.98 1.87 16.94
C VAL A 26 8.21 0.93 17.87
N LEU A 27 7.65 1.47 18.98
CA LEU A 27 6.90 0.68 19.95
C LEU A 27 5.64 0.06 19.32
N THR A 28 4.90 0.81 18.50
CA THR A 28 3.74 0.29 17.78
C THR A 28 4.14 -0.81 16.78
N SER A 29 5.27 -0.64 16.08
CA SER A 29 5.77 -1.70 15.18
C SER A 29 6.16 -2.96 15.94
N ALA A 30 6.85 -2.81 17.08
CA ALA A 30 7.20 -3.96 17.94
C ALA A 30 5.94 -4.66 18.48
N TRP A 31 4.93 -3.89 18.89
CA TRP A 31 3.65 -4.41 19.32
C TRP A 31 2.92 -5.18 18.21
N CYS A 32 2.79 -4.59 17.02
CA CYS A 32 2.15 -5.23 15.88
C CYS A 32 2.85 -6.54 15.50
N LEU A 33 4.20 -6.57 15.53
CA LEU A 33 4.98 -7.78 15.26
C LEU A 33 4.82 -8.85 16.36
N TYR A 34 4.62 -8.42 17.61
CA TYR A 34 4.37 -9.34 18.72
C TYR A 34 3.00 -10.00 18.62
N ILE A 35 1.97 -9.22 18.24
CA ILE A 35 0.60 -9.73 18.11
C ILE A 35 0.45 -10.50 16.79
N ASP A 36 0.94 -9.98 15.66
CA ASP A 36 0.85 -10.59 14.32
C ASP A 36 2.19 -11.13 13.88
N ASP A 37 2.36 -12.42 14.14
CA ASP A 37 3.55 -13.18 13.76
C ASP A 37 3.36 -13.98 12.47
N VAL A 38 2.28 -13.70 11.72
CA VAL A 38 1.96 -14.40 10.45
C VAL A 38 2.37 -13.54 9.26
N ILE A 39 3.25 -14.12 8.41
CA ILE A 39 3.67 -13.44 7.19
C ILE A 39 2.47 -13.17 6.25
N ASN A 40 2.49 -12.03 5.59
CA ASN A 40 1.53 -11.72 4.52
C ASN A 40 1.96 -12.35 3.17
N ASN A 41 1.01 -12.54 2.24
CA ASN A 41 1.27 -13.18 0.95
C ASN A 41 2.37 -12.48 0.14
N ASP A 42 2.37 -11.15 0.10
CA ASP A 42 3.41 -10.40 -0.61
C ASP A 42 4.79 -10.57 0.04
N GLY A 43 4.83 -10.68 1.39
CA GLY A 43 6.08 -10.93 2.12
C GLY A 43 6.75 -12.23 1.70
N VAL A 44 5.98 -13.29 1.42
CA VAL A 44 6.50 -14.56 0.88
C VAL A 44 7.17 -14.32 -0.48
N GLU A 45 6.51 -13.56 -1.37
CA GLU A 45 7.05 -13.26 -2.71
C GLU A 45 8.30 -12.38 -2.64
N TYR A 46 8.35 -11.39 -1.73
CA TYR A 46 9.54 -10.56 -1.56
C TYR A 46 10.72 -11.35 -0.99
N ILE A 47 10.48 -12.27 -0.03
CA ILE A 47 11.53 -13.14 0.50
C ILE A 47 12.06 -14.05 -0.60
N ARG A 48 11.17 -14.66 -1.39
CA ARG A 48 11.54 -15.51 -2.51
C ARG A 48 12.38 -14.75 -3.55
N ALA A 49 11.95 -13.55 -3.93
CA ALA A 49 12.71 -12.70 -4.83
C ALA A 49 14.09 -12.34 -4.26
N ALA A 50 14.21 -12.10 -2.95
CA ALA A 50 15.50 -11.85 -2.30
C ALA A 50 16.41 -13.10 -2.30
N GLN A 51 15.83 -14.30 -2.18
CA GLN A 51 16.57 -15.58 -2.29
C GLN A 51 17.11 -15.80 -3.69
N HIS A 52 16.30 -15.58 -4.74
CA HIS A 52 16.74 -15.65 -6.14
C HIS A 52 17.82 -14.59 -6.44
N LEU A 53 17.67 -13.36 -5.93
CA LEU A 53 18.73 -12.34 -6.04
C LEU A 53 20.03 -12.79 -5.38
N ALA A 54 19.96 -13.44 -4.22
CA ALA A 54 21.13 -13.93 -3.50
C ALA A 54 21.88 -15.04 -4.25
N SER A 55 21.18 -15.83 -5.05
CA SER A 55 21.76 -16.88 -5.92
C SER A 55 22.14 -16.38 -7.33
N GLY A 56 21.90 -15.10 -7.65
CA GLY A 56 22.15 -14.53 -8.99
C GLY A 56 21.08 -14.89 -10.02
N ASP A 57 19.97 -15.50 -9.61
CA ASP A 57 18.87 -15.87 -10.49
C ASP A 57 17.92 -14.68 -10.72
N TRP A 58 18.23 -13.89 -11.74
CA TRP A 58 17.39 -12.75 -12.14
C TRP A 58 16.05 -13.17 -12.75
N ALA A 59 16.00 -14.26 -13.48
CA ALA A 59 14.77 -14.77 -14.08
C ALA A 59 13.78 -15.19 -12.97
N GLY A 60 14.23 -15.97 -12.00
CA GLY A 60 13.43 -16.34 -10.83
C GLY A 60 13.03 -15.14 -9.97
N THR A 61 13.89 -14.13 -9.86
CA THR A 61 13.59 -12.88 -9.16
C THR A 61 12.39 -12.16 -9.80
N LEU A 62 12.46 -11.90 -11.11
CA LEU A 62 11.41 -11.21 -11.85
C LEU A 62 10.14 -12.06 -11.95
N ALA A 63 10.29 -13.38 -12.04
CA ALA A 63 9.17 -14.30 -11.97
C ALA A 63 8.49 -14.29 -10.61
N SER A 64 9.22 -14.12 -9.52
CA SER A 64 8.66 -13.98 -8.16
C SER A 64 8.01 -12.61 -7.98
N HIS A 65 8.69 -11.54 -8.34
CA HIS A 65 8.16 -10.19 -8.23
C HIS A 65 8.75 -9.26 -9.29
N HIS A 66 7.88 -8.70 -10.17
CA HIS A 66 8.30 -7.83 -11.28
C HIS A 66 8.94 -6.49 -10.85
N TRP A 67 8.88 -6.10 -9.57
CA TRP A 67 9.42 -4.86 -9.02
C TRP A 67 10.37 -5.15 -7.85
N PRO A 68 11.61 -5.60 -8.10
CA PRO A 68 12.46 -6.28 -7.12
C PRO A 68 13.21 -5.36 -6.16
N PHE A 69 13.07 -4.02 -6.25
CA PHE A 69 13.86 -3.07 -5.46
C PHE A 69 13.74 -3.30 -3.94
N PHE A 70 12.53 -3.58 -3.44
CA PHE A 70 12.33 -3.86 -2.01
C PHE A 70 13.03 -5.17 -1.59
N SER A 71 12.95 -6.20 -2.43
CA SER A 71 13.66 -7.48 -2.21
C SER A 71 15.19 -7.30 -2.23
N LEU A 72 15.71 -6.40 -3.08
CA LEU A 72 17.12 -6.03 -3.08
C LEU A 72 17.53 -5.37 -1.76
N LEU A 73 16.71 -4.44 -1.22
CA LEU A 73 16.97 -3.86 0.09
C LEU A 73 16.93 -4.92 1.20
N MET A 74 15.99 -5.87 1.16
CA MET A 74 15.93 -6.99 2.10
C MET A 74 17.20 -7.85 2.03
N LEU A 75 17.69 -8.15 0.83
CA LEU A 75 18.94 -8.88 0.62
C LEU A 75 20.14 -8.13 1.23
N LEU A 76 20.28 -6.83 0.90
CA LEU A 76 21.39 -6.01 1.38
C LEU A 76 21.36 -5.88 2.91
N PHE A 77 20.19 -5.60 3.47
CA PHE A 77 20.02 -5.44 4.92
C PHE A 77 20.19 -6.76 5.66
N GLY A 78 19.68 -7.86 5.11
CA GLY A 78 19.85 -9.21 5.65
C GLY A 78 21.32 -9.64 5.70
N LYS A 79 22.06 -9.41 4.62
CA LYS A 79 23.51 -9.68 4.56
C LYS A 79 24.32 -8.78 5.49
N LEU A 80 24.00 -7.48 5.53
CA LEU A 80 24.72 -6.51 6.38
C LEU A 80 24.57 -6.83 7.86
N LEU A 81 23.37 -7.20 8.31
CA LEU A 81 23.07 -7.46 9.72
C LEU A 81 23.18 -8.94 10.12
N GLY A 82 23.41 -9.86 9.17
CA GLY A 82 23.45 -11.30 9.42
C GLY A 82 22.11 -11.89 9.87
N ILE A 83 20.99 -11.31 9.42
CA ILE A 83 19.63 -11.73 9.79
C ILE A 83 18.88 -12.33 8.61
N SER A 84 17.81 -13.07 8.89
CA SER A 84 16.95 -13.64 7.85
C SER A 84 16.25 -12.52 7.04
N TYR A 85 15.89 -12.82 5.78
CA TYR A 85 15.16 -11.87 4.92
C TYR A 85 13.78 -11.50 5.50
N TYR A 86 13.15 -12.41 6.27
CA TYR A 86 11.95 -12.08 7.04
C TYR A 86 12.19 -10.91 7.99
N TRP A 87 13.20 -11.02 8.86
CA TRP A 87 13.53 -9.95 9.81
C TRP A 87 14.04 -8.69 9.12
N ALA A 88 14.80 -8.83 8.03
CA ALA A 88 15.21 -7.68 7.23
C ALA A 88 13.99 -6.92 6.66
N GLY A 89 13.00 -7.63 6.12
CA GLY A 89 11.75 -7.04 5.63
C GLY A 89 10.95 -6.36 6.73
N GLN A 90 10.81 -6.98 7.89
CA GLN A 90 10.08 -6.44 9.05
C GLN A 90 10.76 -5.17 9.61
N LEU A 91 12.08 -5.17 9.78
CA LEU A 91 12.83 -4.02 10.28
C LEU A 91 12.79 -2.85 9.29
N LEU A 92 12.94 -3.12 7.99
CA LEU A 92 12.77 -2.09 6.95
C LEU A 92 11.37 -1.48 7.00
N ASN A 93 10.34 -2.31 7.11
CA ASN A 93 8.97 -1.85 7.17
C ASN A 93 8.68 -1.01 8.43
N ALA A 94 9.14 -1.47 9.59
CA ALA A 94 9.04 -0.73 10.85
C ALA A 94 9.74 0.64 10.76
N GLY A 95 10.95 0.67 10.16
CA GLY A 95 11.69 1.90 9.91
C GLY A 95 10.95 2.85 8.97
N PHE A 96 10.39 2.35 7.88
CA PHE A 96 9.66 3.15 6.91
C PHE A 96 8.35 3.73 7.50
N PHE A 97 7.54 2.95 8.22
CA PHE A 97 6.34 3.50 8.87
C PHE A 97 6.68 4.52 9.95
N THR A 98 7.75 4.29 10.72
CA THR A 98 8.23 5.25 11.71
C THR A 98 8.69 6.55 11.04
N ALA A 99 9.48 6.46 9.96
CA ALA A 99 9.92 7.62 9.19
C ALA A 99 8.75 8.36 8.54
N SER A 100 7.73 7.64 8.04
CA SER A 100 6.52 8.23 7.48
C SER A 100 5.75 9.05 8.53
N SER A 101 5.65 8.55 9.75
CA SER A 101 5.00 9.28 10.86
C SER A 101 5.73 10.58 11.18
N VAL A 102 7.06 10.55 11.26
CA VAL A 102 7.91 11.74 11.48
C VAL A 102 7.80 12.72 10.31
N LEU A 103 7.89 12.21 9.07
CA LEU A 103 7.79 13.05 7.87
C LEU A 103 6.42 13.70 7.76
N PHE A 104 5.33 13.03 8.13
CA PHE A 104 4.00 13.62 8.15
C PHE A 104 3.94 14.87 9.02
N VAL A 105 4.51 14.83 10.24
CA VAL A 105 4.59 16.01 11.12
C VAL A 105 5.39 17.14 10.45
N LEU A 106 6.52 16.82 9.82
CA LEU A 106 7.34 17.80 9.11
C LEU A 106 6.61 18.40 7.91
N VAL A 107 5.83 17.61 7.17
CA VAL A 107 5.00 18.09 6.05
C VAL A 107 3.91 19.02 6.55
N VAL A 108 3.16 18.68 7.59
CA VAL A 108 2.15 19.56 8.19
C VAL A 108 2.77 20.89 8.61
N ARG A 109 3.98 20.87 9.19
CA ARG A 109 4.72 22.09 9.53
C ARG A 109 5.10 22.91 8.30
N ALA A 110 5.55 22.26 7.22
CA ALA A 110 5.87 22.93 5.97
C ALA A 110 4.63 23.52 5.28
N PHE A 111 3.45 22.95 5.53
CA PHE A 111 2.15 23.48 5.09
C PHE A 111 1.60 24.61 6.00
N GLY A 112 2.38 25.09 6.96
CA GLY A 112 2.07 26.22 7.81
C GLY A 112 1.64 25.87 9.24
N GLY A 113 1.62 24.59 9.60
CA GLY A 113 1.31 24.11 10.95
C GLY A 113 2.46 24.29 11.94
N THR A 114 2.94 25.55 12.13
CA THR A 114 4.16 25.84 12.90
C THR A 114 3.94 26.01 14.40
N SER A 115 2.70 26.13 14.88
CA SER A 115 2.40 26.28 16.32
C SER A 115 2.66 24.98 17.09
N GLN A 116 2.86 25.09 18.40
CA GLN A 116 3.03 23.93 19.28
C GLN A 116 1.80 23.00 19.18
N ARG A 117 0.60 23.56 19.19
CA ARG A 117 -0.64 22.81 19.11
C ARG A 117 -0.81 22.04 17.83
N LEU A 118 -0.58 22.68 16.67
CA LEU A 118 -0.65 22.00 15.37
C LEU A 118 0.42 20.93 15.20
N THR A 119 1.63 21.16 15.75
CA THR A 119 2.72 20.15 15.75
C THR A 119 2.31 18.91 16.54
N VAL A 120 1.67 19.06 17.71
CA VAL A 120 1.18 17.94 18.51
C VAL A 120 0.01 17.24 17.82
N PHE A 121 -0.96 17.98 17.24
CA PHE A 121 -2.04 17.35 16.49
C PHE A 121 -1.55 16.55 15.30
N ALA A 122 -0.55 17.05 14.58
CA ALA A 122 0.07 16.30 13.49
C ALA A 122 0.71 14.99 14.00
N ALA A 123 1.42 15.04 15.14
CA ALA A 123 1.99 13.83 15.74
C ALA A 123 0.91 12.85 16.22
N LEU A 124 -0.17 13.34 16.85
CA LEU A 124 -1.30 12.50 17.26
C LEU A 124 -1.95 11.80 16.07
N VAL A 125 -2.20 12.52 14.96
CA VAL A 125 -2.74 11.92 13.72
C VAL A 125 -1.79 10.83 13.21
N ALA A 126 -0.48 11.11 13.13
CA ALA A 126 0.51 10.15 12.64
C ALA A 126 0.68 8.91 13.53
N VAL A 127 0.42 9.04 14.84
CA VAL A 127 0.52 7.92 15.79
C VAL A 127 -0.77 7.10 15.83
N ILE A 128 -1.94 7.77 15.75
CA ILE A 128 -3.23 7.12 15.98
C ILE A 128 -3.84 6.58 14.68
N HIS A 129 -3.71 7.29 13.55
CA HIS A 129 -4.47 6.96 12.35
C HIS A 129 -4.10 5.59 11.74
N PRO A 130 -5.09 4.74 11.35
CA PRO A 130 -4.87 3.40 10.77
C PRO A 130 -3.91 3.39 9.58
N ALA A 131 -3.94 4.41 8.71
CA ALA A 131 -3.04 4.51 7.56
C ALA A 131 -1.54 4.41 7.91
N PHE A 132 -1.15 4.73 9.14
CA PHE A 132 0.24 4.57 9.61
C PHE A 132 0.47 3.28 10.39
N ASN A 133 -0.58 2.52 10.74
CA ASN A 133 -0.47 1.43 11.70
C ASN A 133 -0.95 0.07 11.18
N GLU A 134 -1.95 0.03 10.30
CA GLU A 134 -2.63 -1.19 9.85
C GLU A 134 -1.69 -2.23 9.21
N TYR A 135 -0.64 -1.76 8.52
CA TYR A 135 0.27 -2.63 7.77
C TYR A 135 1.67 -2.76 8.41
N ARG A 136 1.82 -2.41 9.70
CA ARG A 136 3.14 -2.42 10.36
C ARG A 136 3.75 -3.82 10.48
N ALA A 137 2.92 -4.85 10.65
CA ALA A 137 3.37 -6.24 10.69
C ALA A 137 3.56 -6.86 9.30
N PHE A 138 3.20 -6.16 8.23
CA PHE A 138 3.30 -6.69 6.87
C PHE A 138 4.66 -6.38 6.26
N ILE A 139 5.19 -7.28 5.46
CA ILE A 139 6.34 -7.02 4.60
C ILE A 139 5.80 -6.52 3.28
N ILE A 140 5.82 -5.18 3.07
CA ILE A 140 5.27 -4.52 1.87
C ILE A 140 6.13 -3.34 1.41
N ARG A 141 6.23 -3.16 0.12
CA ARG A 141 6.96 -2.04 -0.51
C ARG A 141 6.26 -0.69 -0.36
N ASP A 142 4.96 -0.71 -0.06
CA ASP A 142 4.12 0.48 0.07
C ASP A 142 4.61 1.44 1.16
N ALA A 143 5.18 0.89 2.26
CA ALA A 143 5.76 1.68 3.33
C ALA A 143 6.98 2.50 2.86
N GLY A 144 7.86 1.89 2.07
CA GLY A 144 8.99 2.59 1.45
C GLY A 144 8.54 3.67 0.46
N TYR A 145 7.55 3.36 -0.38
CA TYR A 145 6.93 4.36 -1.24
C TYR A 145 6.41 5.56 -0.45
N LEU A 146 5.68 5.34 0.65
CA LEU A 146 5.08 6.39 1.47
C LEU A 146 6.13 7.33 2.07
N VAL A 147 7.25 6.81 2.56
CA VAL A 147 8.37 7.62 3.08
C VAL A 147 8.87 8.60 2.03
N PHE A 148 9.23 8.09 0.86
CA PHE A 148 9.84 8.93 -0.17
C PHE A 148 8.81 9.84 -0.85
N TYR A 149 7.55 9.43 -0.91
CA TYR A 149 6.44 10.28 -1.32
C TYR A 149 6.26 11.47 -0.34
N LEU A 150 6.22 11.23 0.97
CA LEU A 150 6.12 12.30 1.98
C LEU A 150 7.36 13.20 1.98
N ALA A 151 8.56 12.64 1.79
CA ALA A 151 9.77 13.43 1.62
C ALA A 151 9.69 14.36 0.40
N ALA A 152 9.17 13.85 -0.72
CA ALA A 152 8.96 14.67 -1.93
C ALA A 152 7.95 15.81 -1.69
N ILE A 153 6.83 15.53 -1.00
CA ILE A 153 5.86 16.59 -0.62
C ILE A 153 6.50 17.61 0.31
N LEU A 154 7.30 17.18 1.27
CA LEU A 154 8.03 18.09 2.17
C LEU A 154 8.94 19.02 1.37
N TYR A 155 9.71 18.49 0.42
CA TYR A 155 10.56 19.28 -0.44
C TYR A 155 9.77 20.18 -1.39
N LEU A 156 8.63 19.73 -1.94
CA LEU A 156 7.72 20.57 -2.73
C LEU A 156 7.19 21.75 -1.92
N ALA A 157 6.70 21.52 -0.70
CA ALA A 157 6.21 22.58 0.17
C ALA A 157 7.34 23.56 0.53
N ARG A 158 8.55 23.08 0.77
CA ARG A 158 9.72 23.93 1.01
C ARG A 158 10.12 24.71 -0.23
N CYS A 159 10.03 24.16 -1.43
CA CYS A 159 10.26 24.88 -2.68
C CYS A 159 9.30 26.06 -2.88
N VAL A 160 8.05 25.92 -2.39
CA VAL A 160 7.06 27.00 -2.44
C VAL A 160 7.42 28.10 -1.47
N ASN A 161 7.86 27.76 -0.25
CA ASN A 161 8.18 28.71 0.81
C ASN A 161 9.56 29.37 0.62
N GLU A 162 10.54 28.58 0.18
CA GLU A 162 11.93 29.01 -0.05
C GLU A 162 12.47 28.35 -1.32
N PRO A 163 12.64 29.10 -2.43
CA PRO A 163 13.03 28.54 -3.73
C PRO A 163 14.53 28.24 -3.81
N ALA A 164 15.02 27.31 -2.97
CA ALA A 164 16.40 26.85 -2.97
C ALA A 164 16.59 25.61 -3.86
N TRP A 165 17.76 25.53 -4.56
CA TRP A 165 18.07 24.42 -5.46
C TRP A 165 18.09 23.05 -4.77
N ARG A 166 18.55 23.01 -3.50
CA ARG A 166 18.58 21.80 -2.66
C ARG A 166 17.21 21.14 -2.53
N TYR A 167 16.14 21.92 -2.39
CA TYR A 167 14.78 21.37 -2.26
C TYR A 167 14.28 20.80 -3.59
N ARG A 168 14.68 21.39 -4.71
CA ARG A 168 14.30 20.91 -6.03
C ARG A 168 14.97 19.58 -6.36
N ILE A 169 16.26 19.43 -6.04
CA ILE A 169 16.94 18.13 -6.12
C ILE A 169 16.25 17.14 -5.17
N GLY A 170 15.92 17.56 -3.95
CA GLY A 170 15.20 16.72 -3.00
C GLY A 170 13.87 16.18 -3.54
N VAL A 171 13.09 17.00 -4.24
CA VAL A 171 11.84 16.54 -4.91
C VAL A 171 12.12 15.43 -5.90
N VAL A 172 13.12 15.64 -6.75
CA VAL A 172 13.48 14.73 -7.82
C VAL A 172 13.97 13.40 -7.25
N VAL A 173 14.95 13.46 -6.36
CA VAL A 173 15.55 12.26 -5.74
C VAL A 173 14.47 11.49 -4.97
N ALA A 174 13.64 12.18 -4.21
CA ALA A 174 12.59 11.53 -3.43
C ALA A 174 11.54 10.85 -4.32
N PHE A 175 11.04 11.50 -5.37
CA PHE A 175 10.11 10.84 -6.29
C PHE A 175 10.77 9.73 -7.12
N ALA A 176 12.05 9.88 -7.49
CA ALA A 176 12.78 8.82 -8.18
C ALA A 176 12.89 7.56 -7.31
N ILE A 177 13.27 7.72 -6.03
CA ILE A 177 13.34 6.59 -5.09
C ILE A 177 11.92 6.03 -4.82
N ALA A 178 10.89 6.88 -4.67
CA ALA A 178 9.52 6.44 -4.57
C ALA A 178 9.11 5.58 -5.79
N GLY A 179 9.57 5.97 -7.00
CA GLY A 179 9.38 5.22 -8.23
C GLY A 179 10.04 3.85 -8.23
N LEU A 180 11.17 3.66 -7.55
CA LEU A 180 11.79 2.34 -7.37
C LEU A 180 10.94 1.41 -6.49
N PHE A 181 10.13 1.94 -5.58
CA PHE A 181 9.18 1.14 -4.82
C PHE A 181 7.88 0.89 -5.58
N ARG A 182 7.31 1.94 -6.21
CA ARG A 182 6.02 1.86 -6.92
C ARG A 182 6.01 2.80 -8.12
N ILE A 183 5.38 2.35 -9.21
CA ILE A 183 5.29 3.12 -10.46
C ILE A 183 4.65 4.50 -10.28
N GLU A 184 3.77 4.65 -9.28
CA GLU A 184 3.14 5.92 -8.96
C GLU A 184 4.17 7.01 -8.66
N GLY A 185 5.30 6.65 -8.00
CA GLY A 185 6.40 7.59 -7.77
C GLY A 185 7.00 8.14 -9.07
N ALA A 186 7.15 7.30 -10.09
CA ALA A 186 7.60 7.73 -11.42
C ALA A 186 6.54 8.63 -12.10
N VAL A 187 5.26 8.33 -11.97
CA VAL A 187 4.17 9.18 -12.48
C VAL A 187 4.20 10.56 -11.82
N PHE A 188 4.38 10.63 -10.50
CA PHE A 188 4.54 11.91 -9.78
C PHE A 188 5.78 12.66 -10.23
N LEU A 189 6.92 11.97 -10.43
CA LEU A 189 8.15 12.58 -10.93
C LEU A 189 7.93 13.24 -12.29
N LEU A 190 7.37 12.48 -13.26
CA LEU A 190 7.09 12.96 -14.61
C LEU A 190 6.05 14.09 -14.64
N SER A 191 5.09 14.08 -13.72
CA SER A 191 4.03 15.08 -13.62
C SER A 191 4.43 16.29 -12.77
N THR A 192 5.59 16.27 -12.11
CA THR A 192 6.06 17.37 -11.26
C THR A 192 6.09 18.73 -12.00
N PRO A 193 6.52 18.84 -13.29
CA PRO A 193 6.45 20.10 -14.03
C PRO A 193 5.03 20.64 -14.19
N LEU A 194 4.10 19.73 -14.48
CA LEU A 194 2.70 20.06 -14.64
C LEU A 194 2.11 20.54 -13.29
N LEU A 195 2.39 19.81 -12.20
CA LEU A 195 2.02 20.21 -10.85
C LEU A 195 2.51 21.62 -10.51
N LEU A 196 3.78 21.91 -10.81
CA LEU A 196 4.37 23.21 -10.52
C LEU A 196 3.83 24.33 -11.41
N SER A 197 3.39 24.03 -12.63
CA SER A 197 2.75 25.02 -13.52
C SER A 197 1.36 25.43 -13.01
N PHE A 198 0.57 24.49 -12.47
CA PHE A 198 -0.71 24.76 -11.81
C PHE A 198 -0.58 25.60 -10.55
N ILE A 199 0.55 25.47 -9.84
CA ILE A 199 0.82 26.20 -8.60
C ILE A 199 1.14 27.67 -8.87
N ARG A 200 1.50 28.05 -10.13
CA ARG A 200 1.85 29.45 -10.54
C ARG A 200 2.79 30.16 -9.56
N SER A 201 3.83 29.49 -9.11
CA SER A 201 4.91 30.12 -8.35
C SER A 201 5.94 30.69 -9.33
N THR A 202 6.05 32.01 -9.39
CA THR A 202 6.99 32.74 -10.27
C THR A 202 8.46 32.32 -10.09
N SER A 203 8.80 31.78 -8.93
CA SER A 203 10.15 31.33 -8.59
C SER A 203 10.56 29.99 -9.22
N VAL A 204 9.60 29.19 -9.72
CA VAL A 204 9.86 27.85 -10.25
C VAL A 204 10.03 27.82 -11.78
N GLN A 205 9.67 28.90 -12.48
CA GLN A 205 9.69 28.98 -13.95
C GLN A 205 11.07 29.23 -14.57
N LYS A 206 12.18 29.11 -13.83
CA LYS A 206 13.51 29.36 -14.40
C LYS A 206 13.92 28.25 -15.39
N PRO A 207 14.59 28.61 -16.52
CA PRO A 207 14.91 27.68 -17.63
C PRO A 207 15.72 26.46 -17.19
N TRP A 208 16.53 26.56 -16.13
CA TRP A 208 17.29 25.44 -15.62
C TRP A 208 16.43 24.34 -14.96
N PHE A 209 15.20 24.63 -14.54
CA PHE A 209 14.28 23.60 -14.05
C PHE A 209 13.79 22.72 -15.20
N ARG A 210 13.62 23.29 -16.41
CA ARG A 210 13.39 22.49 -17.64
C ARG A 210 14.60 21.62 -17.97
N LEU A 211 15.81 22.15 -17.76
CA LEU A 211 17.06 21.41 -17.91
C LEU A 211 17.18 20.26 -16.90
N LEU A 212 16.81 20.49 -15.63
CA LEU A 212 16.78 19.46 -14.59
C LEU A 212 15.80 18.34 -14.93
N LEU A 213 14.63 18.69 -15.47
CA LEU A 213 13.66 17.71 -15.95
C LEU A 213 14.16 16.93 -17.16
N LEU A 214 14.90 17.59 -18.06
CA LEU A 214 15.58 16.93 -19.17
C LEU A 214 16.64 15.95 -18.64
N ILE A 215 17.43 16.35 -17.66
CA ILE A 215 18.44 15.50 -17.00
C ILE A 215 17.79 14.31 -16.29
N ILE A 216 16.60 14.49 -15.69
CA ILE A 216 15.88 13.41 -15.03
C ILE A 216 15.23 12.47 -16.04
N SER A 217 14.63 13.03 -17.09
CA SER A 217 14.07 12.19 -18.17
C SER A 217 15.17 11.41 -18.87
N THR A 218 16.36 12.01 -19.06
CA THR A 218 17.54 11.31 -19.59
C THR A 218 18.15 10.35 -18.58
N GLY A 219 18.14 10.67 -17.28
CA GLY A 219 18.56 9.75 -16.21
C GLY A 219 17.60 8.56 -16.05
N LEU A 220 16.30 8.78 -16.14
CA LEU A 220 15.30 7.71 -16.17
C LEU A 220 15.44 6.86 -17.45
N ALA A 221 15.69 7.51 -18.58
CA ALA A 221 16.01 6.83 -19.83
C ALA A 221 17.32 6.05 -19.73
N ALA A 222 18.33 6.56 -19.01
CA ALA A 222 19.58 5.86 -18.76
C ALA A 222 19.41 4.67 -17.80
N VAL A 223 18.54 4.76 -16.79
CA VAL A 223 18.16 3.63 -15.91
C VAL A 223 17.38 2.58 -16.70
N VAL A 224 16.45 2.99 -17.55
CA VAL A 224 15.74 2.10 -18.49
C VAL A 224 16.73 1.48 -19.47
N LEU A 225 17.71 2.25 -19.97
CA LEU A 225 18.76 1.77 -20.85
C LEU A 225 19.75 0.84 -20.13
N ALA A 226 20.14 1.13 -18.91
CA ALA A 226 20.98 0.25 -18.08
C ALA A 226 20.24 -1.05 -17.74
N TRP A 227 18.94 -0.96 -17.42
CA TRP A 227 18.08 -2.13 -17.27
C TRP A 227 17.97 -2.92 -18.57
N TRP A 228 17.86 -2.23 -19.71
CA TRP A 228 17.86 -2.83 -21.03
C TRP A 228 19.22 -3.48 -21.40
N LEU A 229 20.35 -2.88 -21.05
CA LEU A 229 21.69 -3.44 -21.30
C LEU A 229 21.97 -4.67 -20.41
N LEU A 230 21.33 -4.74 -19.23
CA LEU A 230 21.41 -5.89 -18.31
C LEU A 230 20.36 -6.98 -18.64
N ALA A 231 19.32 -6.65 -19.39
CA ALA A 231 18.25 -7.57 -19.81
C ALA A 231 18.71 -8.69 -20.78
N PRO A 232 19.75 -8.55 -21.64
CA PRO A 232 20.22 -9.64 -22.48
C PRO A 232 20.76 -10.84 -21.71
N SER A 233 21.27 -10.64 -20.50
CA SER A 233 21.64 -11.74 -19.60
C SER A 233 20.42 -12.51 -19.06
N ALA A 234 19.21 -11.98 -19.27
CA ALA A 234 17.94 -12.57 -18.87
C ALA A 234 17.13 -13.19 -20.05
N GLY A 235 17.73 -13.33 -21.24
CA GLY A 235 17.09 -13.99 -22.39
C GLY A 235 16.01 -13.18 -23.12
N ILE A 236 16.00 -11.86 -22.95
CA ILE A 236 15.04 -10.95 -23.62
C ILE A 236 15.72 -10.34 -24.84
N GLU A 237 15.15 -10.51 -26.04
CA GLU A 237 15.72 -9.98 -27.29
C GLU A 237 15.84 -8.45 -27.29
N PRO A 238 17.04 -7.89 -27.62
CA PRO A 238 17.32 -6.45 -27.51
C PRO A 238 16.47 -5.54 -28.43
N VAL A 239 16.05 -6.03 -29.59
CA VAL A 239 15.31 -5.24 -30.60
C VAL A 239 13.85 -4.97 -30.12
N ALA A 240 13.24 -5.93 -29.44
CA ALA A 240 11.91 -5.78 -28.86
C ALA A 240 11.87 -4.76 -27.69
N ALA A 241 13.01 -4.41 -27.13
CA ALA A 241 13.09 -3.48 -26.00
C ALA A 241 13.20 -2.00 -26.42
N PHE A 242 13.52 -1.68 -27.67
CA PHE A 242 13.65 -0.29 -28.15
C PHE A 242 12.34 0.30 -28.68
N SER A 243 11.53 -0.50 -29.36
CA SER A 243 10.15 -0.14 -29.72
C SER A 243 9.22 -0.20 -28.51
N ALA A 244 9.63 -0.96 -27.47
CA ALA A 244 8.85 -1.25 -26.28
C ALA A 244 8.28 -0.03 -25.52
N PRO A 245 8.92 1.14 -25.35
CA PRO A 245 8.27 2.24 -24.62
C PRO A 245 7.11 2.88 -25.39
N LEU A 246 7.23 3.07 -26.71
CA LEU A 246 6.15 3.60 -27.53
C LEU A 246 5.11 2.54 -27.83
N ASP A 247 5.53 1.33 -28.13
CA ASP A 247 4.67 0.16 -28.29
C ASP A 247 4.02 -0.24 -26.96
N LEU A 248 4.71 -0.06 -25.81
CA LEU A 248 4.12 -0.23 -24.47
C LEU A 248 3.00 0.78 -24.24
N VAL A 249 3.15 2.04 -24.61
CA VAL A 249 2.09 3.04 -24.44
C VAL A 249 0.94 2.77 -25.40
N ALA A 250 1.25 2.49 -26.68
CA ALA A 250 0.23 2.15 -27.67
C ALA A 250 -0.49 0.83 -27.35
N ASN A 251 0.29 -0.22 -27.03
CA ASN A 251 -0.23 -1.52 -26.62
C ASN A 251 -0.98 -1.46 -25.29
N ALA A 252 -0.52 -0.65 -24.31
CA ALA A 252 -1.23 -0.44 -23.07
C ALA A 252 -2.60 0.21 -23.32
N TRP A 253 -2.69 1.20 -24.21
CA TRP A 253 -3.96 1.80 -24.60
C TRP A 253 -4.90 0.79 -25.26
N HIS A 254 -4.39 0.01 -26.22
CA HIS A 254 -5.15 -1.06 -26.86
C HIS A 254 -5.60 -2.14 -25.86
N GLN A 255 -4.72 -2.56 -24.96
CA GLN A 255 -5.07 -3.53 -23.91
C GLN A 255 -6.10 -2.97 -22.92
N ILE A 256 -5.98 -1.69 -22.52
CA ILE A 256 -6.95 -1.03 -21.66
C ILE A 256 -8.32 -0.95 -22.35
N SER A 257 -8.34 -0.45 -23.58
CA SER A 257 -9.59 -0.30 -24.35
C SER A 257 -10.26 -1.65 -24.63
N ALA A 258 -9.50 -2.67 -25.01
CA ALA A 258 -9.99 -4.03 -25.21
C ALA A 258 -10.51 -4.64 -23.91
N SER A 259 -9.80 -4.46 -22.78
CA SER A 259 -10.24 -4.91 -21.45
C SER A 259 -11.55 -4.25 -21.02
N VAL A 260 -11.69 -2.94 -21.23
CA VAL A 260 -12.93 -2.20 -20.93
C VAL A 260 -14.07 -2.66 -21.83
N ALA A 261 -13.83 -2.76 -23.15
CA ALA A 261 -14.82 -3.22 -24.10
C ALA A 261 -15.32 -4.64 -23.76
N HIS A 262 -14.40 -5.54 -23.41
CA HIS A 262 -14.74 -6.90 -22.98
C HIS A 262 -15.64 -6.90 -21.73
N LYS A 263 -15.28 -6.14 -20.69
CA LYS A 263 -16.08 -6.04 -19.46
C LYS A 263 -17.47 -5.50 -19.71
N ILE A 264 -17.59 -4.50 -20.57
CA ILE A 264 -18.89 -3.93 -20.96
C ILE A 264 -19.69 -4.94 -21.76
N ALA A 265 -19.04 -5.73 -22.64
CA ALA A 265 -19.72 -6.79 -23.37
C ALA A 265 -20.27 -7.89 -22.45
N VAL A 266 -19.49 -8.28 -21.42
CA VAL A 266 -19.95 -9.22 -20.38
C VAL A 266 -21.14 -8.64 -19.61
N LEU A 267 -21.06 -7.37 -19.17
CA LEU A 267 -22.19 -6.70 -18.51
C LEU A 267 -23.46 -6.69 -19.37
N ARG A 268 -23.33 -6.46 -20.69
CA ARG A 268 -24.44 -6.47 -21.61
C ARG A 268 -25.07 -7.84 -21.78
N LYS A 269 -24.25 -8.88 -21.97
CA LYS A 269 -24.73 -10.21 -22.37
C LYS A 269 -25.16 -11.05 -21.18
N GLU A 270 -24.42 -10.96 -20.07
CA GLU A 270 -24.59 -11.92 -18.98
C GLU A 270 -25.31 -11.34 -17.77
N PHE A 271 -25.27 -9.99 -17.58
CA PHE A 271 -25.84 -9.34 -16.40
C PHE A 271 -27.12 -8.55 -16.74
N LEU A 272 -27.06 -7.74 -17.81
CA LEU A 272 -28.11 -6.78 -18.12
C LEU A 272 -29.09 -7.37 -19.12
N GLY A 273 -29.78 -8.13 -19.35
CA GLY A 273 -30.72 -8.56 -20.39
C GLY A 273 -30.95 -7.53 -21.52
N PRO A 274 -31.67 -7.91 -22.58
CA PRO A 274 -31.75 -7.11 -23.82
C PRO A 274 -32.28 -5.69 -23.62
N TYR A 275 -33.21 -5.50 -22.69
CA TYR A 275 -33.85 -4.19 -22.45
C TYR A 275 -32.95 -3.21 -21.68
N ALA A 276 -32.01 -3.70 -20.86
CA ALA A 276 -31.11 -2.89 -20.04
C ALA A 276 -29.68 -2.77 -20.61
N ALA A 277 -29.38 -3.44 -21.72
CA ALA A 277 -28.06 -3.51 -22.33
C ALA A 277 -27.44 -2.13 -22.64
N GLN A 278 -28.28 -1.14 -22.95
CA GLN A 278 -27.86 0.26 -23.20
C GLN A 278 -27.21 0.92 -21.96
N TYR A 279 -27.55 0.48 -20.75
CA TYR A 279 -27.05 1.05 -19.51
C TYR A 279 -25.69 0.47 -19.05
N ALA A 280 -25.09 -0.45 -19.81
CA ALA A 280 -23.85 -1.13 -19.43
C ALA A 280 -22.69 -0.15 -19.14
N TRP A 281 -22.57 0.93 -19.91
CA TRP A 281 -21.56 1.97 -19.68
C TRP A 281 -21.78 2.75 -18.37
N ILE A 282 -23.03 3.05 -18.06
CA ILE A 282 -23.40 3.75 -16.82
C ILE A 282 -23.09 2.85 -15.62
N LEU A 283 -23.47 1.57 -15.70
CA LEU A 283 -23.19 0.59 -14.64
C LEU A 283 -21.69 0.39 -14.43
N PHE A 284 -20.93 0.30 -15.52
CA PHE A 284 -19.46 0.21 -15.46
C PHE A 284 -18.86 1.45 -14.79
N GLY A 285 -19.24 2.65 -15.23
CA GLY A 285 -18.77 3.92 -14.63
C GLY A 285 -19.14 4.03 -13.15
N PHE A 286 -20.36 3.67 -12.78
CA PHE A 286 -20.82 3.63 -11.40
C PHE A 286 -20.00 2.64 -10.56
N SER A 287 -19.69 1.46 -11.08
CA SER A 287 -18.86 0.46 -10.41
C SER A 287 -17.45 0.99 -10.13
N VAL A 288 -16.84 1.69 -11.11
CA VAL A 288 -15.53 2.32 -10.92
C VAL A 288 -15.58 3.38 -9.80
N VAL A 289 -16.60 4.25 -9.79
CA VAL A 289 -16.78 5.27 -8.74
C VAL A 289 -16.97 4.59 -7.38
N MET A 290 -17.79 3.56 -7.28
CA MET A 290 -18.01 2.83 -6.03
C MET A 290 -16.75 2.16 -5.50
N ILE A 291 -15.92 1.59 -6.38
CA ILE A 291 -14.62 1.01 -6.02
C ILE A 291 -13.69 2.09 -5.45
N LEU A 292 -13.62 3.26 -6.10
CA LEU A 292 -12.78 4.38 -5.64
C LEU A 292 -13.24 4.90 -4.28
N VAL A 293 -14.54 5.14 -4.13
CA VAL A 293 -15.13 5.62 -2.88
C VAL A 293 -14.91 4.61 -1.75
N SER A 294 -15.22 3.34 -1.99
CA SER A 294 -15.02 2.27 -1.01
C SER A 294 -13.55 2.16 -0.58
N ALA A 295 -12.62 2.19 -1.54
CA ALA A 295 -11.19 2.10 -1.25
C ALA A 295 -10.68 3.34 -0.49
N ALA A 296 -11.13 4.55 -0.85
CA ALA A 296 -10.76 5.77 -0.14
C ALA A 296 -11.27 5.75 1.31
N PHE A 297 -12.54 5.36 1.53
CA PHE A 297 -13.11 5.28 2.86
C PHE A 297 -12.53 4.15 3.72
N SER A 298 -12.09 3.04 3.10
CA SER A 298 -11.44 1.95 3.85
C SER A 298 -10.14 2.39 4.49
N GLN A 299 -9.40 3.31 3.87
CA GLN A 299 -8.13 3.82 4.40
C GLN A 299 -8.27 5.10 5.22
N LEU A 300 -9.14 6.03 4.81
CA LEU A 300 -9.35 7.29 5.53
C LEU A 300 -10.22 7.09 6.77
N THR A 301 -11.04 6.07 6.77
CA THR A 301 -12.12 5.74 7.70
C THR A 301 -13.17 6.86 7.87
N VAL A 302 -14.37 6.51 8.31
CA VAL A 302 -15.50 7.44 8.31
C VAL A 302 -15.29 8.63 9.26
N PRO A 303 -14.85 8.46 10.52
CA PRO A 303 -14.69 9.59 11.44
C PRO A 303 -13.67 10.62 10.96
N TRP A 304 -12.54 10.16 10.39
CA TRP A 304 -11.50 11.05 9.88
C TRP A 304 -11.92 11.75 8.59
N ALA A 305 -12.66 11.05 7.71
CA ALA A 305 -13.27 11.66 6.53
C ALA A 305 -14.28 12.77 6.91
N MET A 306 -15.12 12.51 7.91
CA MET A 306 -16.06 13.53 8.43
C MET A 306 -15.34 14.72 9.04
N LEU A 307 -14.21 14.53 9.70
CA LEU A 307 -13.39 15.62 10.24
C LEU A 307 -12.79 16.48 9.12
N VAL A 308 -12.29 15.86 8.05
CA VAL A 308 -11.82 16.58 6.85
C VAL A 308 -12.97 17.35 6.21
N PHE A 309 -14.11 16.70 6.00
CA PHE A 309 -15.28 17.33 5.40
C PHE A 309 -15.78 18.53 6.22
N THR A 310 -15.92 18.37 7.54
CA THR A 310 -16.31 19.48 8.44
C THR A 310 -15.29 20.61 8.43
N GLY A 311 -13.99 20.29 8.36
CA GLY A 311 -12.94 21.31 8.20
C GLY A 311 -13.11 22.09 6.91
N LEU A 312 -13.24 21.41 5.77
CA LEU A 312 -13.45 22.06 4.48
C LEU A 312 -14.75 22.90 4.44
N TRP A 313 -15.83 22.35 4.96
CA TRP A 313 -17.12 23.06 5.06
C TRP A 313 -17.03 24.32 5.91
N SER A 314 -16.21 24.30 6.97
CA SER A 314 -15.94 25.43 7.83
C SER A 314 -14.89 26.41 7.27
N GLY A 315 -14.42 26.20 6.05
CA GLY A 315 -13.44 27.06 5.40
C GLY A 315 -11.99 26.84 5.89
N VAL A 316 -11.72 25.74 6.58
CA VAL A 316 -10.35 25.39 7.01
C VAL A 316 -9.48 25.12 5.78
N CYS A 317 -8.37 25.83 5.70
CA CYS A 317 -7.40 25.70 4.61
C CYS A 317 -5.99 26.00 5.14
N PHE A 318 -5.00 25.67 4.34
CA PHE A 318 -3.61 26.04 4.65
C PHE A 318 -3.41 27.54 4.52
N PRO A 319 -2.51 28.16 5.32
CA PRO A 319 -2.31 29.61 5.34
C PRO A 319 -1.97 30.20 3.97
N HIS A 320 -1.26 29.46 3.13
CA HIS A 320 -0.85 29.93 1.80
C HIS A 320 -1.70 29.30 0.69
N LYS A 321 -2.33 30.12 -0.15
CA LYS A 321 -3.16 29.69 -1.30
C LYS A 321 -2.42 28.71 -2.24
N VAL A 322 -1.11 28.89 -2.38
CA VAL A 322 -0.26 28.03 -3.21
C VAL A 322 -0.21 26.60 -2.65
N LEU A 323 -0.13 26.45 -1.32
CA LEU A 323 -0.11 25.13 -0.67
C LEU A 323 -1.48 24.44 -0.77
N ASN A 324 -2.58 25.19 -0.76
CA ASN A 324 -3.92 24.64 -1.01
C ASN A 324 -4.02 24.06 -2.44
N ARG A 325 -3.47 24.78 -3.44
CA ARG A 325 -3.43 24.29 -4.82
C ARG A 325 -2.54 23.06 -4.96
N LEU A 326 -1.37 23.06 -4.31
CA LEU A 326 -0.46 21.89 -4.27
C LEU A 326 -1.19 20.68 -3.70
N TRP A 327 -1.82 20.81 -2.54
CA TRP A 327 -2.57 19.75 -1.90
C TRP A 327 -3.69 19.20 -2.79
N ALA A 328 -4.50 20.08 -3.38
CA ALA A 328 -5.58 19.70 -4.29
C ALA A 328 -5.03 18.99 -5.55
N SER A 329 -3.91 19.45 -6.10
CA SER A 329 -3.27 18.83 -7.27
C SER A 329 -2.72 17.43 -6.95
N LEU A 330 -2.13 17.23 -5.77
CA LEU A 330 -1.66 15.92 -5.32
C LEU A 330 -2.82 14.93 -5.17
N ILE A 331 -3.95 15.38 -4.57
CA ILE A 331 -5.17 14.56 -4.47
C ILE A 331 -5.71 14.23 -5.87
N GLY A 332 -5.81 15.22 -6.75
CA GLY A 332 -6.28 15.01 -8.11
C GLY A 332 -5.45 13.99 -8.89
N MET A 333 -4.12 14.04 -8.73
CA MET A 333 -3.23 13.05 -9.35
C MET A 333 -3.43 11.64 -8.79
N HIS A 334 -3.53 11.49 -7.46
CA HIS A 334 -3.83 10.18 -6.87
C HIS A 334 -5.16 9.63 -7.37
N LEU A 335 -6.21 10.47 -7.41
CA LEU A 335 -7.50 10.06 -7.94
C LEU A 335 -7.41 9.63 -9.41
N ALA A 336 -6.65 10.35 -10.24
CA ALA A 336 -6.43 9.98 -11.63
C ALA A 336 -5.73 8.61 -11.76
N ILE A 337 -4.65 8.38 -11.00
CA ILE A 337 -3.91 7.12 -11.00
C ILE A 337 -4.82 5.96 -10.55
N LEU A 338 -5.52 6.14 -9.43
CA LEU A 338 -6.43 5.11 -8.89
C LEU A 338 -7.61 4.84 -9.83
N THR A 339 -8.11 5.88 -10.54
CA THR A 339 -9.18 5.72 -11.55
C THR A 339 -8.71 4.85 -12.70
N VAL A 340 -7.53 5.13 -13.26
CA VAL A 340 -6.96 4.29 -14.33
C VAL A 340 -6.83 2.85 -13.87
N PHE A 341 -6.32 2.63 -12.66
CA PHE A 341 -6.18 1.29 -12.10
C PHE A 341 -7.54 0.59 -11.89
N ALA A 342 -8.53 1.31 -11.33
CA ALA A 342 -9.89 0.79 -11.12
C ALA A 342 -10.58 0.44 -12.44
N VAL A 343 -10.43 1.27 -13.48
CA VAL A 343 -10.96 1.01 -14.83
C VAL A 343 -10.35 -0.27 -15.42
N VAL A 344 -9.04 -0.45 -15.28
CA VAL A 344 -8.33 -1.61 -15.86
C VAL A 344 -8.62 -2.89 -15.10
N LYS A 345 -8.64 -2.84 -13.76
CA LYS A 345 -8.70 -4.06 -12.92
C LYS A 345 -10.08 -4.34 -12.33
N LEU A 346 -10.98 -3.34 -12.25
CA LEU A 346 -12.24 -3.37 -11.46
C LEU A 346 -12.02 -3.82 -10.01
N PHE A 347 -10.87 -3.50 -9.49
CA PHE A 347 -10.44 -3.87 -8.15
C PHE A 347 -9.40 -2.86 -7.64
N LEU A 348 -9.51 -2.48 -6.37
CA LEU A 348 -8.48 -1.76 -5.63
C LEU A 348 -8.25 -2.44 -4.29
N ALA A 349 -7.03 -2.90 -4.03
CA ALA A 349 -6.68 -3.34 -2.70
C ALA A 349 -6.76 -2.15 -1.71
N ALA A 350 -7.20 -2.41 -0.49
CA ALA A 350 -7.39 -1.37 0.54
C ALA A 350 -6.15 -0.48 0.74
N ARG A 351 -4.94 -1.01 0.57
CA ARG A 351 -3.67 -0.27 0.71
C ARG A 351 -3.32 0.67 -0.47
N TYR A 352 -3.96 0.53 -1.65
CA TYR A 352 -3.60 1.36 -2.81
C TYR A 352 -3.89 2.86 -2.59
N PRO A 353 -4.99 3.27 -1.94
CA PRO A 353 -5.23 4.67 -1.61
C PRO A 353 -4.45 5.19 -0.40
N LEU A 354 -3.50 4.43 0.18
CA LEU A 354 -2.77 4.82 1.39
C LEU A 354 -2.13 6.22 1.27
N ALA A 355 -1.40 6.49 0.18
CA ALA A 355 -0.76 7.79 -0.02
C ALA A 355 -1.77 8.91 -0.29
N LEU A 356 -2.89 8.62 -0.97
CA LEU A 356 -4.01 9.54 -1.10
C LEU A 356 -4.57 9.91 0.28
N SER A 357 -4.87 8.90 1.10
CA SER A 357 -5.42 9.09 2.45
C SER A 357 -4.48 9.92 3.31
N VAL A 358 -3.18 9.61 3.32
CA VAL A 358 -2.16 10.38 4.06
C VAL A 358 -2.07 11.82 3.53
N THR A 359 -2.24 12.05 2.22
CA THR A 359 -2.30 13.41 1.65
C THR A 359 -3.54 14.17 2.13
N VAL A 360 -4.69 13.52 2.16
CA VAL A 360 -5.95 14.12 2.69
C VAL A 360 -5.80 14.45 4.17
N LEU A 361 -5.18 13.57 4.95
CA LEU A 361 -4.94 13.74 6.39
C LEU A 361 -4.09 14.95 6.75
N LEU A 362 -3.33 15.55 5.82
CA LEU A 362 -2.57 16.78 6.07
C LEU A 362 -3.45 17.94 6.55
N LEU A 363 -4.74 17.95 6.19
CA LEU A 363 -5.69 18.97 6.64
C LEU A 363 -6.22 18.70 8.07
N VAL A 364 -6.18 17.47 8.54
CA VAL A 364 -6.80 17.07 9.82
C VAL A 364 -6.25 17.82 11.03
N PRO A 365 -4.94 18.06 11.22
CA PRO A 365 -4.45 18.85 12.33
C PRO A 365 -5.07 20.26 12.38
N PHE A 366 -5.28 20.90 11.23
CA PHE A 366 -5.91 22.23 11.12
C PHE A 366 -7.42 22.16 11.42
N ALA A 367 -8.10 21.11 10.94
CA ALA A 367 -9.51 20.88 11.24
C ALA A 367 -9.73 20.62 12.74
N LEU A 368 -8.88 19.80 13.36
CA LEU A 368 -8.91 19.55 14.81
C LEU A 368 -8.72 20.85 15.60
N ASP A 369 -7.77 21.66 15.20
CA ASP A 369 -7.52 22.95 15.85
C ASP A 369 -8.72 23.86 15.77
N HIS A 370 -9.34 23.96 14.59
CA HIS A 370 -10.55 24.75 14.37
C HIS A 370 -11.74 24.25 15.22
N VAL A 371 -12.02 22.96 15.20
CA VAL A 371 -13.12 22.33 15.98
C VAL A 371 -12.92 22.55 17.47
N LEU A 372 -11.70 22.29 17.99
CA LEU A 372 -11.42 22.49 19.40
C LEU A 372 -11.45 23.95 19.84
N ALA A 373 -11.06 24.88 18.94
CA ALA A 373 -11.25 26.31 19.20
C ALA A 373 -12.73 26.65 19.28
N ALA A 374 -13.55 26.18 18.34
CA ALA A 374 -15.00 26.40 18.35
C ALA A 374 -15.70 25.82 19.59
N ILE A 375 -15.29 24.63 20.05
CA ILE A 375 -15.80 24.02 21.30
C ILE A 375 -15.45 24.89 22.50
N ARG A 376 -14.19 25.34 22.61
CA ARG A 376 -13.73 26.19 23.75
C ARG A 376 -14.44 27.52 23.84
N TRP A 377 -14.75 28.14 22.72
CA TRP A 377 -15.45 29.42 22.68
C TRP A 377 -16.99 29.29 22.74
N HIS A 378 -17.49 28.08 23.02
CA HIS A 378 -18.92 27.77 23.08
C HIS A 378 -19.70 28.18 21.81
N ARG A 379 -19.02 28.25 20.68
CA ARG A 379 -19.65 28.60 19.38
C ARG A 379 -20.55 27.51 18.83
N LEU A 380 -20.30 26.25 19.22
CA LEU A 380 -21.11 25.11 18.80
C LEU A 380 -22.27 24.86 19.77
N LYS A 381 -23.42 24.48 19.23
CA LYS A 381 -24.55 23.96 20.02
C LYS A 381 -24.10 22.69 20.77
N THR A 382 -24.75 22.39 21.88
CA THR A 382 -24.38 21.20 22.71
C THR A 382 -24.40 19.91 21.94
N THR A 383 -25.39 19.69 21.06
CA THR A 383 -25.50 18.52 20.18
C THR A 383 -24.29 18.39 19.24
N ALA A 384 -23.84 19.49 18.64
CA ALA A 384 -22.66 19.49 17.75
C ALA A 384 -21.36 19.21 18.51
N ARG A 385 -21.24 19.67 19.78
CA ARG A 385 -20.09 19.33 20.65
C ARG A 385 -20.06 17.84 20.97
N VAL A 386 -21.22 17.27 21.37
CA VAL A 386 -21.34 15.85 21.66
C VAL A 386 -20.96 15.02 20.41
N LEU A 387 -21.47 15.41 19.23
CA LEU A 387 -21.12 14.73 17.97
C LEU A 387 -19.64 14.83 17.66
N ALA A 388 -19.00 16.01 17.83
CA ALA A 388 -17.57 16.17 17.58
C ALA A 388 -16.72 15.29 18.53
N VAL A 389 -17.07 15.24 19.82
CA VAL A 389 -16.41 14.36 20.80
C VAL A 389 -16.62 12.88 20.45
N PHE A 390 -17.84 12.50 20.07
CA PHE A 390 -18.15 11.15 19.64
C PHE A 390 -17.33 10.73 18.42
N LEU A 391 -17.23 11.58 17.39
CA LEU A 391 -16.43 11.30 16.20
C LEU A 391 -14.94 11.14 16.52
N LEU A 392 -14.40 11.95 17.43
CA LEU A 392 -13.02 11.83 17.87
C LEU A 392 -12.79 10.50 18.62
N LEU A 393 -13.68 10.15 19.56
CA LEU A 393 -13.59 8.89 20.29
C LEU A 393 -13.77 7.68 19.35
N TRP A 394 -14.70 7.76 18.41
CA TRP A 394 -14.88 6.72 17.40
C TRP A 394 -13.62 6.57 16.52
N GLY A 395 -13.02 7.69 16.05
CA GLY A 395 -11.77 7.66 15.29
C GLY A 395 -10.61 7.00 16.04
N VAL A 396 -10.50 7.25 17.35
CA VAL A 396 -9.52 6.58 18.21
C VAL A 396 -9.85 5.09 18.37
N GLY A 397 -11.11 4.75 18.60
CA GLY A 397 -11.57 3.35 18.75
C GLY A 397 -11.30 2.53 17.48
N GLU A 398 -11.57 3.09 16.31
CA GLU A 398 -11.29 2.44 15.03
C GLU A 398 -9.79 2.23 14.79
N SER A 399 -8.99 3.20 15.23
CA SER A 399 -7.52 3.10 15.16
C SER A 399 -6.95 1.99 16.04
N ILE A 400 -7.52 1.81 17.22
CA ILE A 400 -7.13 0.74 18.15
C ILE A 400 -7.57 -0.63 17.60
N SER A 401 -8.79 -0.72 17.08
CA SER A 401 -9.31 -1.97 16.50
C SER A 401 -8.52 -2.43 15.27
N GLY A 402 -7.95 -1.51 14.52
CA GLY A 402 -7.07 -1.80 13.38
C GLY A 402 -5.71 -2.42 13.78
N LEU A 403 -5.32 -2.31 15.05
CA LEU A 403 -4.10 -2.93 15.54
C LEU A 403 -4.26 -4.43 15.84
N ASP A 404 -5.50 -4.94 15.94
CA ASP A 404 -5.80 -6.34 16.31
C ASP A 404 -6.29 -7.17 15.10
N ASN A 405 -5.44 -7.31 14.09
CA ASN A 405 -5.77 -8.07 12.88
C ASN A 405 -5.37 -9.57 12.92
N THR A 406 -4.90 -10.08 14.04
CA THR A 406 -3.91 -11.17 14.09
C THR A 406 -4.45 -12.57 14.27
N THR A 407 -5.60 -12.74 14.86
CA THR A 407 -6.14 -14.06 15.20
C THR A 407 -6.59 -14.85 13.96
N ARG A 408 -6.91 -14.17 12.87
CA ARG A 408 -7.52 -14.78 11.67
C ARG A 408 -6.58 -15.68 10.87
N ALA A 409 -5.28 -15.44 10.90
CA ALA A 409 -4.33 -16.14 10.03
C ALA A 409 -3.47 -17.20 10.77
N ARG A 410 -3.55 -17.31 12.09
CA ARG A 410 -2.73 -18.25 12.86
C ARG A 410 -2.93 -19.71 12.48
N ALA A 411 -4.14 -20.10 12.09
CA ALA A 411 -4.41 -21.47 11.60
C ALA A 411 -3.51 -21.84 10.40
N ILE A 412 -3.18 -20.86 9.55
CA ILE A 412 -2.29 -21.05 8.39
C ILE A 412 -0.86 -21.34 8.85
N LYS A 413 -0.36 -20.58 9.83
CA LYS A 413 0.98 -20.79 10.40
C LYS A 413 1.06 -22.11 11.12
N ASP A 414 0.09 -22.43 11.97
CA ASP A 414 0.03 -23.68 12.72
C ASP A 414 -0.01 -24.88 11.79
N ALA A 415 -0.81 -24.83 10.72
CA ALA A 415 -0.88 -25.87 9.70
C ALA A 415 0.44 -26.02 8.93
N GLY A 416 1.07 -24.92 8.53
CA GLY A 416 2.36 -24.95 7.83
C GLY A 416 3.47 -25.54 8.70
N LEU A 417 3.58 -25.12 9.96
CA LEU A 417 4.56 -25.66 10.91
C LEU A 417 4.30 -27.15 11.23
N TRP A 418 3.03 -27.56 11.33
CA TRP A 418 2.69 -28.95 11.48
C TRP A 418 3.16 -29.78 10.27
N LEU A 419 2.91 -29.28 9.05
CA LEU A 419 3.40 -29.91 7.82
C LEU A 419 4.93 -30.02 7.82
N ALA A 420 5.66 -28.98 8.22
CA ALA A 420 7.12 -29.02 8.32
C ALA A 420 7.63 -30.14 9.24
N ASN A 421 6.94 -30.39 10.35
CA ASN A 421 7.37 -31.35 11.38
C ASN A 421 6.88 -32.80 11.16
N HIS A 422 5.79 -33.01 10.40
CA HIS A 422 5.13 -34.30 10.27
C HIS A 422 5.20 -34.86 8.85
N THR A 423 5.85 -34.16 7.92
CA THR A 423 5.98 -34.65 6.55
C THR A 423 7.44 -34.83 6.18
N ASN A 424 7.78 -36.00 5.60
CA ASN A 424 9.07 -36.13 4.97
C ASN A 424 9.26 -35.10 3.88
N THR A 425 10.41 -34.48 3.84
CA THR A 425 10.76 -33.35 2.94
C THR A 425 10.69 -33.70 1.44
N ALA A 426 10.49 -34.98 1.09
CA ALA A 426 10.55 -35.47 -0.28
C ALA A 426 9.26 -35.30 -1.12
N GLY A 427 8.12 -34.95 -0.53
CA GLY A 427 6.86 -34.79 -1.26
C GLY A 427 6.44 -33.35 -1.46
N SER A 428 5.86 -33.02 -2.63
CA SER A 428 5.35 -31.70 -2.92
C SER A 428 4.01 -31.43 -2.21
N LEU A 429 3.77 -30.15 -1.90
CA LEU A 429 2.57 -29.65 -1.24
C LEU A 429 1.73 -28.85 -2.22
N VAL A 430 0.51 -29.27 -2.50
CA VAL A 430 -0.49 -28.49 -3.23
C VAL A 430 -1.30 -27.66 -2.25
N SER A 431 -1.42 -26.35 -2.50
CA SER A 431 -2.15 -25.44 -1.61
C SER A 431 -2.79 -24.28 -2.37
N ASN A 432 -3.80 -23.67 -1.77
CA ASN A 432 -4.38 -22.42 -2.22
C ASN A 432 -3.85 -21.19 -1.44
N ASP A 433 -2.87 -21.37 -0.55
CA ASP A 433 -2.26 -20.28 0.20
C ASP A 433 -0.73 -20.44 0.28
N ARG A 434 0.00 -19.45 -0.23
CA ARG A 434 1.47 -19.43 -0.31
C ARG A 434 2.14 -19.48 1.06
N ARG A 435 1.48 -18.93 2.08
CA ARG A 435 1.99 -18.91 3.46
C ARG A 435 2.09 -20.30 4.05
N LEU A 436 1.17 -21.21 3.68
CA LEU A 436 1.24 -22.63 4.07
C LEU A 436 2.55 -23.26 3.58
N ALA A 437 2.88 -23.10 2.31
CA ALA A 437 4.12 -23.60 1.73
C ALA A 437 5.36 -22.96 2.38
N TYR A 438 5.31 -21.64 2.64
CA TYR A 438 6.39 -20.92 3.32
C TYR A 438 6.68 -21.51 4.71
N TYR A 439 5.64 -21.68 5.57
CA TYR A 439 5.81 -22.25 6.90
C TYR A 439 6.13 -23.74 6.90
N ALA A 440 5.71 -24.47 5.86
CA ALA A 440 6.08 -25.87 5.66
C ALA A 440 7.54 -26.05 5.22
N GLY A 441 8.31 -24.95 5.05
CA GLY A 441 9.68 -25.00 4.54
C GLY A 441 9.79 -25.46 3.10
N ARG A 442 8.67 -25.48 2.38
CA ARG A 442 8.57 -25.92 1.00
C ARG A 442 8.48 -24.69 0.10
N HIS A 443 9.53 -24.45 -0.65
CA HIS A 443 9.48 -23.45 -1.70
C HIS A 443 8.57 -23.98 -2.82
N ALA A 444 7.29 -23.70 -2.68
CA ALA A 444 6.31 -24.16 -3.65
C ALA A 444 6.62 -23.57 -5.01
N ASP A 445 6.86 -24.41 -6.00
CA ASP A 445 6.71 -24.03 -7.38
C ASP A 445 5.34 -23.40 -7.56
N ARG A 446 5.27 -22.34 -8.38
CA ARG A 446 4.00 -21.65 -8.66
C ARG A 446 2.91 -22.62 -9.15
N ASP A 447 3.32 -23.72 -9.79
CA ASP A 447 2.43 -24.74 -10.31
C ASP A 447 1.69 -25.54 -9.23
N TYR A 448 2.16 -25.47 -7.97
CA TYR A 448 1.55 -26.15 -6.82
C TYR A 448 0.73 -25.22 -5.93
N ILE A 449 0.76 -23.91 -6.21
CA ILE A 449 -0.03 -22.90 -5.48
C ILE A 449 -1.09 -22.32 -6.41
N ILE A 450 -2.34 -22.70 -6.20
CA ILE A 450 -3.48 -22.27 -7.00
C ILE A 450 -4.53 -21.67 -6.07
N GLU A 451 -4.84 -20.38 -6.21
CA GLU A 451 -5.78 -19.68 -5.34
C GLU A 451 -7.21 -20.26 -5.37
N ASP A 452 -7.60 -20.87 -6.49
CA ASP A 452 -8.93 -21.42 -6.71
C ASP A 452 -8.98 -22.88 -6.28
N VAL A 453 -9.72 -23.17 -5.21
CA VAL A 453 -9.93 -24.53 -4.67
C VAL A 453 -10.55 -25.45 -5.71
N ALA A 454 -11.49 -24.96 -6.55
CA ALA A 454 -12.12 -25.76 -7.60
C ALA A 454 -11.11 -26.26 -8.63
N LYS A 455 -10.18 -25.38 -9.02
CA LYS A 455 -9.08 -25.75 -9.95
C LYS A 455 -8.12 -26.76 -9.33
N ILE A 456 -7.85 -26.66 -8.02
CA ILE A 456 -7.05 -27.67 -7.33
C ILE A 456 -7.75 -29.03 -7.38
N LEU A 457 -9.03 -29.08 -7.01
CA LEU A 457 -9.77 -30.34 -6.98
C LEU A 457 -9.90 -30.97 -8.37
N HIS A 458 -10.13 -30.15 -9.41
CA HIS A 458 -10.15 -30.62 -10.79
C HIS A 458 -8.78 -31.16 -11.22
N GLY A 459 -7.70 -30.40 -10.98
CA GLY A 459 -6.35 -30.83 -11.31
C GLY A 459 -5.92 -32.11 -10.57
N LEU A 460 -6.37 -32.31 -9.31
CA LEU A 460 -6.13 -33.54 -8.57
C LEU A 460 -6.84 -34.74 -9.20
N ARG A 461 -8.07 -34.57 -9.69
CA ARG A 461 -8.81 -35.61 -10.43
C ARG A 461 -8.13 -35.95 -11.75
N ASP A 462 -7.59 -34.96 -12.43
CA ASP A 462 -6.88 -35.12 -13.70
C ASP A 462 -5.44 -35.63 -13.53
N GLY A 463 -4.99 -35.90 -12.30
CA GLY A 463 -3.64 -36.39 -12.03
C GLY A 463 -2.52 -35.38 -12.23
N ARG A 464 -2.83 -34.07 -12.21
CA ARG A 464 -1.89 -32.98 -12.52
C ARG A 464 -0.65 -32.92 -11.62
N TRP A 465 -0.73 -33.38 -10.39
CA TRP A 465 0.39 -33.40 -9.42
C TRP A 465 0.61 -34.81 -8.87
N PRO A 466 1.22 -35.73 -9.64
CA PRO A 466 1.37 -37.12 -9.23
C PRO A 466 2.28 -37.29 -8.01
N ASP A 467 3.25 -36.37 -7.83
CA ASP A 467 4.23 -36.33 -6.75
C ASP A 467 3.74 -35.62 -5.48
N ALA A 468 2.52 -35.03 -5.50
CA ALA A 468 1.97 -34.35 -4.35
C ALA A 468 1.61 -35.31 -3.24
N SER A 469 2.36 -35.28 -2.14
CA SER A 469 2.10 -36.08 -0.95
C SER A 469 1.04 -35.50 -0.03
N TYR A 470 0.87 -34.19 -0.08
CA TYR A 470 -0.09 -33.47 0.76
C TYR A 470 -0.84 -32.37 -0.03
N VAL A 471 -2.10 -32.19 0.36
CA VAL A 471 -2.97 -31.11 -0.10
C VAL A 471 -3.42 -30.33 1.12
N ALA A 472 -3.10 -29.05 1.20
CA ALA A 472 -3.51 -28.18 2.30
C ALA A 472 -4.35 -27.02 1.77
N LEU A 473 -5.62 -26.98 2.16
CA LEU A 473 -6.61 -26.04 1.65
C LEU A 473 -7.05 -25.09 2.76
N ARG A 474 -6.86 -23.81 2.52
CA ARG A 474 -7.45 -22.75 3.32
C ARG A 474 -8.88 -22.51 2.87
N LEU A 475 -9.83 -22.59 3.77
CA LEU A 475 -11.24 -22.31 3.54
C LEU A 475 -11.70 -21.14 4.41
N SER A 476 -12.49 -20.22 3.83
CA SER A 476 -13.14 -19.20 4.60
C SER A 476 -14.27 -19.77 5.45
N ARG A 477 -14.38 -19.37 6.69
CA ARG A 477 -15.42 -19.83 7.63
C ARG A 477 -16.86 -19.58 7.15
N ARG A 478 -17.03 -18.65 6.20
CA ARG A 478 -18.33 -18.36 5.56
C ARG A 478 -18.76 -19.42 4.53
N SER A 479 -17.93 -20.41 4.26
CA SER A 479 -18.16 -21.39 3.19
C SER A 479 -18.27 -22.82 3.71
N ASP A 480 -19.22 -23.09 4.64
CA ASP A 480 -19.50 -24.46 5.13
C ASP A 480 -19.81 -25.43 3.99
N LYS A 481 -20.48 -24.97 2.94
CA LYS A 481 -20.74 -25.74 1.72
C LYS A 481 -19.47 -26.18 0.97
N THR A 482 -18.38 -25.39 1.12
CA THR A 482 -17.11 -25.69 0.45
C THR A 482 -16.38 -26.84 1.14
N GLU A 483 -16.50 -26.99 2.45
CA GLU A 483 -15.86 -28.08 3.20
C GLU A 483 -16.47 -29.44 2.84
N SER A 484 -17.80 -29.56 2.86
CA SER A 484 -18.49 -30.78 2.47
C SER A 484 -18.17 -31.17 1.02
N TRP A 485 -18.12 -30.19 0.12
CA TRP A 485 -17.75 -30.40 -1.27
C TRP A 485 -16.29 -30.86 -1.44
N VAL A 486 -15.35 -30.34 -0.65
CA VAL A 486 -13.94 -30.78 -0.67
C VAL A 486 -13.82 -32.22 -0.18
N VAL A 487 -14.50 -32.58 0.92
CA VAL A 487 -14.51 -33.97 1.46
C VAL A 487 -15.11 -34.93 0.43
N GLU A 488 -16.22 -34.56 -0.19
CA GLU A 488 -16.87 -35.34 -1.26
C GLU A 488 -15.95 -35.51 -2.48
N ALA A 489 -15.32 -34.40 -2.91
CA ALA A 489 -14.43 -34.41 -4.07
C ALA A 489 -13.16 -35.24 -3.88
N LEU A 490 -12.60 -35.29 -2.66
CA LEU A 490 -11.41 -36.05 -2.33
C LEU A 490 -11.72 -37.47 -1.86
N GLY A 491 -12.99 -37.81 -1.57
CA GLY A 491 -13.42 -39.13 -1.12
C GLY A 491 -12.88 -39.57 0.24
N LYS A 492 -12.32 -38.65 1.03
CA LYS A 492 -11.72 -38.93 2.35
C LYS A 492 -11.78 -37.71 3.26
N ALA A 493 -11.75 -38.00 4.57
CA ALA A 493 -11.63 -36.96 5.59
C ALA A 493 -10.22 -36.34 5.64
N PRO A 494 -10.07 -35.11 6.08
CA PRO A 494 -8.78 -34.48 6.30
C PRO A 494 -8.02 -35.20 7.42
N VAL A 495 -6.70 -35.39 7.27
CA VAL A 495 -5.81 -35.95 8.30
C VAL A 495 -5.74 -35.01 9.51
N ARG A 496 -5.80 -33.72 9.25
CA ARG A 496 -5.78 -32.69 10.29
C ARG A 496 -6.59 -31.48 9.86
N VAL A 497 -7.31 -30.89 10.82
CA VAL A 497 -8.04 -29.64 10.67
C VAL A 497 -7.43 -28.62 11.65
N PHE A 498 -7.07 -27.46 11.15
CA PHE A 498 -6.64 -26.32 11.96
C PHE A 498 -7.76 -25.28 11.88
N ASP A 499 -8.46 -25.13 12.98
CA ASP A 499 -9.57 -24.19 13.14
C ASP A 499 -9.33 -23.32 14.38
N ARG A 500 -9.65 -22.04 14.26
CA ARG A 500 -9.68 -21.11 15.39
C ARG A 500 -11.00 -20.35 15.36
N GLU A 501 -11.51 -19.96 16.53
CA GLU A 501 -12.86 -19.39 16.72
C GLU A 501 -13.16 -18.18 15.80
N THR A 502 -12.14 -17.45 15.35
CA THR A 502 -12.30 -16.17 14.62
C THR A 502 -11.61 -16.14 13.25
N GLY A 503 -11.31 -17.28 12.64
CA GLY A 503 -10.48 -17.26 11.42
C GLY A 503 -10.86 -18.22 10.31
N ASP A 504 -10.00 -18.26 9.31
CA ASP A 504 -10.08 -19.26 8.25
C ASP A 504 -9.69 -20.64 8.82
N ARG A 505 -10.25 -21.68 8.24
CA ARG A 505 -9.89 -23.06 8.51
C ARG A 505 -8.84 -23.55 7.53
N VAL A 506 -7.97 -24.44 7.96
CA VAL A 506 -7.03 -25.15 7.07
C VAL A 506 -7.26 -26.65 7.20
N LEU A 507 -7.61 -27.27 6.08
CA LEU A 507 -7.79 -28.71 5.96
C LEU A 507 -6.54 -29.30 5.33
N VAL A 508 -5.94 -30.30 5.99
CA VAL A 508 -4.76 -31.00 5.47
C VAL A 508 -5.15 -32.42 5.11
N TYR A 509 -4.87 -32.81 3.89
CA TYR A 509 -5.09 -34.14 3.35
C TYR A 509 -3.75 -34.77 2.97
N GLN A 510 -3.57 -36.03 3.32
CA GLN A 510 -2.45 -36.85 2.83
C GLN A 510 -2.93 -37.60 1.59
N ARG A 511 -2.14 -37.55 0.54
CA ARG A 511 -2.38 -38.35 -0.66
C ARG A 511 -1.88 -39.76 -0.42
N PRO A 512 -2.53 -40.81 -0.98
CA PRO A 512 -2.07 -42.20 -0.86
C PRO A 512 -0.73 -42.39 -1.54
#